data_63a1e32709e84cd4123e3a3685c2c615
#
_entry.id   63a1e32709e84cd4123e3a3685c2c615
#
_cell.length_a   1.000
_cell.length_b   1.000
_cell.length_c   1.000
_cell.angle_alpha   90.00
_cell.angle_beta   90.00
_cell.angle_gamma   90.00
#
_symmetry.space_group_name_H-M   'P 1'
#
loop_
_entity.id
_entity.type
_entity.pdbx_description
1 polymer ?
#
loop_
_entity_poly.entity_id
_entity_poly.type
_entity_poly.pdbx_seq_one_letter_code
_entity_poly.pdbx_strand_id
1 'polypeptide(L)'
;MKESSRRVRAARTASRAALTLGVAFTWACGGEGEMEQPSPLYGEVPIEYPLLLWDQDMEGETLLRVRVTDTGEVDSVEILESSGYAAFDSAAVAGALDMKFRPARRDGKRIEVWAKVPVHFSKRPRPDTIGAQ
;
A
#
# COMPACT_ATOMS: atom_id res chain seq x y z
N MET A 1 -58.33 15.06 -72.58
CA MET A 1 -59.22 13.93 -72.45
C MET A 1 -58.70 13.05 -71.31
N LYS A 2 -59.64 12.90 -70.35
CA LYS A 2 -59.71 11.82 -69.31
C LYS A 2 -58.44 11.54 -68.52
N GLU A 3 -58.41 12.05 -67.30
CA GLU A 3 -59.06 11.49 -66.14
C GLU A 3 -58.50 10.12 -65.74
N SER A 4 -57.77 10.10 -64.65
CA SER A 4 -58.24 9.16 -63.63
C SER A 4 -57.45 9.42 -62.31
N SER A 5 -58.18 9.98 -61.40
CA SER A 5 -58.01 9.90 -59.99
C SER A 5 -57.69 8.49 -59.54
N ARG A 6 -56.63 8.30 -58.72
CA ARG A 6 -56.75 7.27 -57.72
C ARG A 6 -55.99 7.72 -56.46
N ARG A 7 -56.76 8.02 -55.50
CA ARG A 7 -56.43 8.16 -54.11
C ARG A 7 -55.69 6.96 -53.64
N VAL A 8 -54.54 7.17 -53.11
CA VAL A 8 -53.88 6.14 -52.30
C VAL A 8 -53.90 6.61 -50.86
N ARG A 9 -54.51 5.81 -50.10
CA ARG A 9 -54.81 5.97 -48.69
C ARG A 9 -53.54 5.97 -47.86
N ALA A 10 -53.51 6.83 -46.89
CA ALA A 10 -52.57 6.88 -45.79
C ALA A 10 -52.38 5.49 -45.20
N ALA A 11 -51.15 5.01 -45.23
CA ALA A 11 -50.71 3.90 -44.41
C ALA A 11 -50.26 4.45 -43.06
N ARG A 12 -50.96 4.08 -42.05
CA ARG A 12 -50.62 4.31 -40.67
C ARG A 12 -49.36 3.52 -40.37
N THR A 13 -48.27 4.17 -40.26
CA THR A 13 -47.09 3.55 -39.70
C THR A 13 -47.21 3.54 -38.17
N ALA A 14 -47.41 2.35 -37.67
CA ALA A 14 -47.40 2.07 -36.25
C ALA A 14 -46.06 2.44 -35.65
N SER A 15 -46.13 3.30 -34.66
CA SER A 15 -45.02 3.66 -33.78
C SER A 15 -44.55 2.41 -33.03
N ARG A 16 -43.42 1.86 -33.41
CA ARG A 16 -42.74 0.86 -32.62
C ARG A 16 -41.95 1.61 -31.54
N ALA A 17 -42.52 1.68 -30.37
CA ALA A 17 -41.78 2.02 -29.17
C ALA A 17 -40.65 0.99 -29.00
N ALA A 18 -39.44 1.41 -29.30
CA ALA A 18 -38.25 0.68 -28.92
C ALA A 18 -38.08 0.82 -27.41
N LEU A 19 -38.44 -0.24 -26.72
CA LEU A 19 -38.13 -0.41 -25.31
C LEU A 19 -36.64 -0.65 -25.22
N THR A 20 -35.85 0.41 -25.07
CA THR A 20 -34.43 0.31 -24.71
C THR A 20 -34.37 -0.19 -23.27
N LEU A 21 -34.17 -1.48 -23.14
CA LEU A 21 -33.83 -2.09 -21.88
C LEU A 21 -32.41 -1.56 -21.52
N GLY A 22 -32.39 -0.50 -20.74
CA GLY A 22 -31.14 0.00 -20.16
C GLY A 22 -30.61 -1.07 -19.23
N VAL A 23 -29.62 -1.83 -19.68
CA VAL A 23 -28.80 -2.64 -18.81
C VAL A 23 -28.02 -1.64 -17.97
N ALA A 24 -28.52 -1.35 -16.78
CA ALA A 24 -27.75 -0.69 -15.76
C ALA A 24 -26.62 -1.65 -15.42
N PHE A 25 -25.46 -1.42 -16.03
CA PHE A 25 -24.21 -2.02 -15.60
C PHE A 25 -23.90 -1.37 -14.25
N THR A 26 -24.47 -1.93 -13.21
CA THR A 26 -23.98 -1.63 -11.87
C THR A 26 -22.57 -2.20 -11.81
N TRP A 27 -21.62 -1.32 -11.97
CA TRP A 27 -20.27 -1.59 -11.52
C TRP A 27 -20.40 -1.79 -10.01
N ALA A 28 -20.63 -3.03 -9.61
CA ALA A 28 -20.31 -3.42 -8.27
C ALA A 28 -18.81 -3.23 -8.17
N CYS A 29 -18.39 -2.08 -7.65
CA CYS A 29 -17.10 -1.96 -7.03
C CYS A 29 -17.11 -3.02 -5.95
N GLY A 30 -16.64 -4.22 -6.29
CA GLY A 30 -16.24 -5.19 -5.32
C GLY A 30 -15.23 -4.46 -4.47
N GLY A 31 -15.65 -4.02 -3.28
CA GLY A 31 -14.76 -3.35 -2.36
C GLY A 31 -13.61 -4.30 -2.10
N GLU A 32 -12.47 -4.04 -2.72
CA GLU A 32 -11.20 -4.45 -2.11
C GLU A 32 -11.23 -3.75 -0.78
N GLY A 33 -11.43 -4.54 0.29
CA GLY A 33 -11.58 -4.00 1.62
C GLY A 33 -10.44 -3.05 1.91
N GLU A 34 -10.75 -1.90 2.44
CA GLU A 34 -9.79 -0.85 2.75
C GLU A 34 -8.68 -1.44 3.60
N MET A 35 -7.47 -1.47 3.05
CA MET A 35 -6.29 -1.98 3.74
C MET A 35 -5.42 -0.83 4.21
N GLU A 36 -5.35 -0.66 5.51
CA GLU A 36 -4.42 0.26 6.15
C GLU A 36 -3.10 -0.46 6.39
N GLN A 37 -2.01 0.12 5.88
CA GLN A 37 -0.67 -0.40 6.10
C GLN A 37 -0.20 -0.13 7.53
N PRO A 38 0.66 -0.97 8.10
CA PRO A 38 1.25 -0.70 9.39
C PRO A 38 2.15 0.54 9.30
N SER A 39 2.16 1.36 10.33
CA SER A 39 3.02 2.54 10.42
C SER A 39 3.77 2.57 11.75
N PRO A 40 5.05 2.95 11.75
CA PRO A 40 5.81 3.10 12.99
C PRO A 40 5.14 4.12 13.92
N LEU A 41 5.07 3.82 15.21
CA LEU A 41 4.50 4.73 16.22
C LEU A 41 5.43 5.88 16.57
N TYR A 42 6.72 5.69 16.38
CA TYR A 42 7.75 6.67 16.71
C TYR A 42 8.53 7.04 15.45
N GLY A 43 8.84 8.31 15.28
CA GLY A 43 9.59 8.82 14.12
C GLY A 43 11.06 8.40 14.08
N GLU A 44 11.61 7.93 15.20
CA GLU A 44 12.96 7.39 15.27
C GLU A 44 12.90 5.90 15.56
N VAL A 45 13.60 5.15 14.75
CA VAL A 45 13.78 3.72 14.96
C VAL A 45 14.82 3.56 16.11
N PRO A 46 14.54 2.75 17.14
CA PRO A 46 15.48 2.56 18.27
C PRO A 46 16.65 1.66 17.86
N ILE A 47 17.37 2.07 16.83
CA ILE A 47 18.51 1.33 16.31
C ILE A 47 19.80 2.06 16.72
N GLU A 48 20.59 1.37 17.52
CA GLU A 48 21.91 1.88 17.93
C GLU A 48 22.90 1.70 16.79
N TYR A 49 23.59 2.80 16.48
CA TYR A 49 24.71 2.75 15.56
C TYR A 49 25.91 2.09 16.23
N PRO A 50 26.49 1.00 15.66
CA PRO A 50 27.65 0.34 16.25
C PRO A 50 28.86 1.28 16.34
N LEU A 51 29.39 1.51 17.54
CA LEU A 51 30.47 2.45 17.79
C LEU A 51 31.73 2.17 16.97
N LEU A 52 32.05 0.91 16.76
CA LEU A 52 33.20 0.54 15.94
C LEU A 52 33.11 1.02 14.50
N LEU A 53 31.92 1.02 13.94
CA LEU A 53 31.67 1.49 12.57
C LEU A 53 31.50 3.01 12.54
N TRP A 54 30.99 3.60 13.62
CA TRP A 54 30.90 5.04 13.79
C TRP A 54 32.28 5.69 13.75
N ASP A 55 33.26 5.14 14.46
CA ASP A 55 34.61 5.65 14.52
C ASP A 55 35.36 5.53 13.18
N GLN A 56 34.93 4.61 12.33
CA GLN A 56 35.50 4.40 11.00
C GLN A 56 34.76 5.14 9.89
N ASP A 57 33.78 6.00 10.23
CA ASP A 57 32.94 6.72 9.27
C ASP A 57 32.20 5.80 8.26
N MET A 58 31.89 4.58 8.69
CA MET A 58 31.22 3.61 7.85
C MET A 58 29.73 3.93 7.76
N GLU A 59 29.19 3.86 6.57
CA GLU A 59 27.74 4.03 6.31
C GLU A 59 27.20 2.78 5.63
N GLY A 60 25.93 2.52 5.82
CA GLY A 60 25.29 1.37 5.21
C GLY A 60 23.78 1.39 5.31
N GLU A 61 23.16 0.49 4.59
CA GLU A 61 21.72 0.28 4.61
C GLU A 61 21.43 -1.21 4.69
N THR A 62 20.56 -1.57 5.60
CA THR A 62 20.02 -2.93 5.73
C THR A 62 18.52 -2.90 5.42
N LEU A 63 18.06 -3.70 4.48
CA LEU A 63 16.65 -3.86 4.22
C LEU A 63 16.11 -5.06 4.98
N LEU A 64 15.19 -4.80 5.88
CA LEU A 64 14.53 -5.81 6.69
C LEU A 64 13.10 -6.07 6.22
N ARG A 65 12.63 -7.28 6.49
CA ARG A 65 11.23 -7.64 6.49
C ARG A 65 10.84 -7.99 7.91
N VAL A 66 9.87 -7.28 8.46
CA VAL A 66 9.39 -7.46 9.83
C VAL A 66 7.96 -7.95 9.82
N ARG A 67 7.61 -8.87 10.72
CA ARG A 67 6.24 -9.27 10.94
C ARG A 67 5.65 -8.42 12.06
N VAL A 68 4.67 -7.60 11.70
CA VAL A 68 3.94 -6.76 12.64
C VAL A 68 2.66 -7.48 13.04
N THR A 69 2.53 -7.76 14.33
CA THR A 69 1.36 -8.44 14.89
C THR A 69 0.14 -7.53 14.90
N ASP A 70 -1.01 -8.08 15.18
CA ASP A 70 -2.27 -7.33 15.35
C ASP A 70 -2.28 -6.37 16.55
N THR A 71 -1.31 -6.52 17.46
CA THR A 71 -1.06 -5.58 18.57
C THR A 71 -0.05 -4.49 18.22
N GLY A 72 0.61 -4.58 17.06
CA GLY A 72 1.61 -3.62 16.60
C GLY A 72 3.03 -3.94 17.06
N GLU A 73 3.27 -5.09 17.62
CA GLU A 73 4.60 -5.57 18.00
C GLU A 73 5.29 -6.28 16.85
N VAL A 74 6.62 -6.28 16.85
CA VAL A 74 7.43 -7.06 15.91
C VAL A 74 7.84 -8.36 16.58
N ASP A 75 7.44 -9.49 16.02
CA ASP A 75 7.76 -10.81 16.53
C ASP A 75 8.72 -11.62 15.65
N SER A 76 8.95 -11.17 14.43
CA SER A 76 9.88 -11.81 13.50
C SER A 76 10.55 -10.78 12.62
N VAL A 77 11.85 -10.97 12.38
CA VAL A 77 12.66 -10.11 11.51
C VAL A 77 13.49 -10.97 10.57
N GLU A 78 13.49 -10.61 9.30
CA GLU A 78 14.31 -11.24 8.26
C GLU A 78 15.11 -10.17 7.53
N ILE A 79 16.36 -10.46 7.20
CA ILE A 79 17.19 -9.59 6.38
C ILE A 79 16.93 -9.92 4.91
N LEU A 80 16.39 -8.95 4.16
CA LEU A 80 16.20 -9.06 2.71
C LEU A 80 17.47 -8.66 1.96
N GLU A 81 18.10 -7.58 2.41
CA GLU A 81 19.35 -7.09 1.85
C GLU A 81 20.30 -6.68 2.99
N SER A 82 21.48 -7.29 3.01
CA SER A 82 22.53 -6.98 3.98
C SER A 82 23.20 -5.66 3.63
N SER A 83 23.64 -4.93 4.64
CA SER A 83 24.49 -3.75 4.47
C SER A 83 25.92 -4.08 3.99
N GLY A 84 26.31 -5.36 4.05
CA GLY A 84 27.68 -5.81 3.87
C GLY A 84 28.49 -5.81 5.15
N TYR A 85 27.95 -5.34 6.26
CA TYR A 85 28.58 -5.29 7.57
C TYR A 85 27.72 -5.99 8.61
N ALA A 86 28.24 -7.09 9.17
CA ALA A 86 27.51 -7.88 10.16
C ALA A 86 27.08 -7.06 11.38
N ALA A 87 27.85 -6.06 11.76
CA ALA A 87 27.50 -5.19 12.89
C ALA A 87 26.28 -4.31 12.60
N PHE A 88 26.14 -3.76 11.40
CA PHE A 88 24.95 -3.02 10.99
C PHE A 88 23.75 -3.94 10.90
N ASP A 89 23.89 -5.09 10.28
CA ASP A 89 22.81 -6.05 10.13
C ASP A 89 22.29 -6.52 11.50
N SER A 90 23.19 -6.81 12.44
CA SER A 90 22.83 -7.21 13.81
C SER A 90 22.13 -6.09 14.57
N ALA A 91 22.62 -4.86 14.46
CA ALA A 91 22.01 -3.69 15.09
C ALA A 91 20.62 -3.40 14.49
N ALA A 92 20.48 -3.54 13.18
CA ALA A 92 19.20 -3.36 12.49
C ALA A 92 18.15 -4.37 12.97
N VAL A 93 18.50 -5.65 13.07
CA VAL A 93 17.61 -6.71 13.55
C VAL A 93 17.23 -6.48 15.01
N ALA A 94 18.19 -6.18 15.89
CA ALA A 94 17.92 -5.91 17.29
C ALA A 94 16.97 -4.73 17.48
N GLY A 95 17.25 -3.60 16.81
CA GLY A 95 16.39 -2.43 16.90
C GLY A 95 15.00 -2.65 16.28
N ALA A 96 14.92 -3.42 15.20
CA ALA A 96 13.64 -3.72 14.57
C ALA A 96 12.72 -4.56 15.48
N LEU A 97 13.24 -5.44 16.30
CA LEU A 97 12.46 -6.20 17.29
C LEU A 97 11.86 -5.31 18.38
N ASP A 98 12.50 -4.18 18.68
CA ASP A 98 12.03 -3.21 19.67
C ASP A 98 11.06 -2.16 19.07
N MET A 99 10.88 -2.17 17.74
CA MET A 99 9.96 -1.25 17.09
C MET A 99 8.51 -1.52 17.47
N LYS A 100 7.74 -0.44 17.56
CA LYS A 100 6.30 -0.48 17.75
C LYS A 100 5.60 0.17 16.57
N PHE A 101 4.54 -0.47 16.13
CA PHE A 101 3.73 -0.04 14.99
C PHE A 101 2.27 0.18 15.39
N ARG A 102 1.64 1.07 14.65
CA ARG A 102 0.18 0.99 14.51
C ARG A 102 -0.09 -0.23 13.65
N PRO A 103 -0.86 -1.22 14.12
CA PRO A 103 -1.08 -2.45 13.36
C PRO A 103 -1.84 -2.17 12.06
N ALA A 104 -1.58 -2.99 11.06
CA ALA A 104 -2.35 -2.98 9.84
C ALA A 104 -3.82 -3.32 10.10
N ARG A 105 -4.71 -2.81 9.25
CA ARG A 105 -6.12 -3.11 9.31
C ARG A 105 -6.64 -3.50 7.93
N ARG A 106 -7.56 -4.44 7.93
CA ARG A 106 -8.36 -4.79 6.76
C ARG A 106 -9.82 -4.71 7.17
N ASP A 107 -10.60 -3.88 6.48
CA ASP A 107 -12.02 -3.64 6.81
C ASP A 107 -12.22 -3.23 8.29
N GLY A 108 -11.32 -2.40 8.82
CA GLY A 108 -11.35 -1.93 10.20
C GLY A 108 -10.86 -2.94 11.25
N LYS A 109 -10.54 -4.17 10.87
CA LYS A 109 -10.01 -5.22 11.76
C LYS A 109 -8.49 -5.23 11.73
N ARG A 110 -7.87 -5.29 12.90
CA ARG A 110 -6.42 -5.44 13.03
C ARG A 110 -5.98 -6.78 12.48
N ILE A 111 -4.92 -6.77 11.67
CA ILE A 111 -4.35 -7.97 11.08
C ILE A 111 -2.84 -7.98 11.24
N GLU A 112 -2.28 -9.19 11.24
CA GLU A 112 -0.84 -9.42 11.15
C GLU A 112 -0.40 -9.27 9.70
N VAL A 113 0.72 -8.57 9.48
CA VAL A 113 1.30 -8.39 8.14
C VAL A 113 2.82 -8.34 8.19
N TRP A 114 3.43 -8.64 7.05
CA TRP A 114 4.84 -8.39 6.82
C TRP A 114 5.04 -7.01 6.20
N ALA A 115 5.98 -6.24 6.76
CA ALA A 115 6.35 -4.93 6.27
C ALA A 115 7.84 -4.86 5.96
N LYS A 116 8.22 -4.08 4.96
CA LYS A 116 9.62 -3.79 4.66
C LYS A 116 10.07 -2.55 5.42
N VAL A 117 11.22 -2.64 6.07
CA VAL A 117 11.81 -1.57 6.85
C VAL A 117 13.24 -1.35 6.39
N PRO A 118 13.52 -0.26 5.67
CA PRO A 118 14.89 0.13 5.36
C PRO A 118 15.52 0.79 6.59
N VAL A 119 16.71 0.34 6.96
CA VAL A 119 17.49 0.88 8.07
C VAL A 119 18.74 1.51 7.51
N HIS A 120 18.87 2.81 7.66
CA HIS A 120 20.01 3.57 7.19
C HIS A 120 20.93 3.93 8.36
N PHE A 121 22.18 3.55 8.24
CA PHE A 121 23.23 3.95 9.15
C PHE A 121 24.06 5.06 8.51
N SER A 122 23.86 6.28 8.98
CA SER A 122 24.58 7.46 8.49
C SER A 122 24.80 8.43 9.63
N LYS A 123 25.97 9.05 9.66
CA LYS A 123 26.29 10.13 10.62
C LYS A 123 25.53 11.42 10.32
N ARG A 124 25.01 11.56 9.09
CA ARG A 124 24.26 12.74 8.66
C ARG A 124 22.78 12.38 8.58
N PRO A 125 21.91 13.09 9.31
CA PRO A 125 20.47 12.93 9.12
C PRO A 125 20.11 13.21 7.66
N ARG A 126 19.40 12.32 7.00
CA ARG A 126 18.83 12.61 5.69
C ARG A 126 17.73 13.66 5.85
N PRO A 127 17.76 14.75 5.10
CA PRO A 127 16.73 15.78 5.19
C PRO A 127 15.35 15.31 4.71
N ASP A 128 15.29 14.19 4.02
CA ASP A 128 14.11 13.59 3.43
C ASP A 128 13.40 12.56 4.34
N THR A 129 13.93 12.30 5.53
CA THR A 129 13.25 11.44 6.53
C THR A 129 12.20 12.20 7.33
N ILE A 130 12.11 13.53 7.16
CA ILE A 130 11.09 14.35 7.79
C ILE A 130 9.93 14.50 6.81
N GLY A 131 8.97 13.57 6.89
CA GLY A 131 7.65 13.79 6.34
C GLY A 131 7.33 13.11 5.03
N ALA A 132 7.54 11.81 4.93
CA ALA A 132 6.67 10.99 4.10
C ALA A 132 5.39 10.73 4.92
N GLN A 133 4.50 11.70 4.87
CA GLN A 133 3.11 11.55 5.32
C GLN A 133 2.23 11.30 4.14
#